data_93caf6d7d732c1fad9f1245eeeec881c
#
_entry.id   93caf6d7d732c1fad9f1245eeeec881c
#
_cell.length_a   1.000
_cell.length_b   1.000
_cell.length_c   1.000
_cell.angle_alpha   90.00
_cell.angle_beta   90.00
_cell.angle_gamma   90.00
#
_symmetry.space_group_name_H-M   'P 1'
#
loop_
_entity.id
_entity.type
_entity.pdbx_description
1 polymer ?
#
loop_
_entity_poly.entity_id
_entity_poly.type
_entity_poly.pdbx_seq_one_letter_code
_entity_poly.pdbx_strand_id
1 'polypeptide(L)'
;MTITRDTLRKATALSLVLTLAVASLLVGGKLWRAVEKNSYAAYFAETNGLFVGDEVRILGVAVGAIDKIEPQSAGSKVTFSVDKKYAIPAAARAAVLSPSLVTARAIQLVPAYSGGPTLSPGAAIPLSRTAVPVEWDDFRKQLEKLTDALQPTTAGGVNSV
;
A
#
# COMPACT_ATOMS: atom_id res chain seq x y z
N MET A 1 -11.44 58.69 16.79
CA MET A 1 -11.50 57.93 15.50
C MET A 1 -12.66 56.96 15.62
N THR A 2 -13.89 57.35 15.26
CA THR A 2 -15.12 56.59 15.41
C THR A 2 -15.24 55.60 14.23
N ILE A 3 -14.95 54.36 14.46
CA ILE A 3 -15.20 53.28 13.49
C ILE A 3 -16.71 53.16 13.33
N THR A 4 -17.25 53.60 12.23
CA THR A 4 -18.69 53.56 11.93
C THR A 4 -19.13 52.08 11.84
N ARG A 5 -20.32 51.74 12.34
CA ARG A 5 -20.90 50.35 12.32
C ARG A 5 -20.88 49.73 10.90
N ASP A 6 -20.92 50.55 9.88
CA ASP A 6 -20.85 50.12 8.46
C ASP A 6 -19.47 49.66 8.03
N THR A 7 -18.40 50.24 8.56
CA THR A 7 -17.03 49.76 8.25
C THR A 7 -16.74 48.45 8.95
N LEU A 8 -17.28 48.25 10.13
CA LEU A 8 -17.15 46.96 10.86
C LEU A 8 -17.90 45.83 10.14
N ARG A 9 -19.12 46.08 9.67
CA ARG A 9 -19.92 45.12 8.90
C ARG A 9 -19.25 44.76 7.55
N LYS A 10 -18.67 45.72 6.88
CA LYS A 10 -17.93 45.45 5.63
C LYS A 10 -16.66 44.64 5.89
N ALA A 11 -15.93 44.93 6.97
CA ALA A 11 -14.73 44.19 7.34
C ALA A 11 -15.04 42.73 7.74
N THR A 12 -16.11 42.49 8.48
CA THR A 12 -16.55 41.12 8.85
C THR A 12 -17.05 40.35 7.62
N ALA A 13 -17.80 40.98 6.73
CA ALA A 13 -18.23 40.35 5.47
C ALA A 13 -17.03 39.97 4.57
N LEU A 14 -16.04 40.86 4.45
CA LEU A 14 -14.85 40.62 3.67
C LEU A 14 -14.01 39.48 4.25
N SER A 15 -13.87 39.44 5.58
CA SER A 15 -13.19 38.34 6.27
C SER A 15 -13.88 36.99 6.06
N LEU A 16 -15.22 36.96 6.12
CA LEU A 16 -15.99 35.75 5.88
C LEU A 16 -15.86 35.24 4.44
N VAL A 17 -15.90 36.13 3.47
CA VAL A 17 -15.70 35.77 2.05
C VAL A 17 -14.28 35.25 1.82
N LEU A 18 -13.28 35.85 2.44
CA LEU A 18 -11.88 35.41 2.31
C LEU A 18 -11.67 34.03 2.91
N THR A 19 -12.23 33.75 4.10
CA THR A 19 -12.14 32.43 4.74
C THR A 19 -12.86 31.36 3.93
N LEU A 20 -14.03 31.63 3.36
CA LEU A 20 -14.74 30.73 2.46
C LEU A 20 -13.96 30.47 1.17
N ALA A 21 -13.33 31.49 0.58
CA ALA A 21 -12.51 31.34 -0.61
C ALA A 21 -11.28 30.44 -0.35
N VAL A 22 -10.59 30.65 0.77
CA VAL A 22 -9.43 29.82 1.17
C VAL A 22 -9.88 28.38 1.45
N ALA A 23 -11.00 28.18 2.15
CA ALA A 23 -11.55 26.86 2.39
C ALA A 23 -11.91 26.13 1.09
N SER A 24 -12.55 26.83 0.13
CA SER A 24 -12.87 26.28 -1.19
C SER A 24 -11.62 25.87 -1.98
N LEU A 25 -10.56 26.67 -1.94
CA LEU A 25 -9.29 26.35 -2.61
C LEU A 25 -8.61 25.13 -2.00
N LEU A 26 -8.62 24.98 -0.68
CA LEU A 26 -8.03 23.85 0.02
C LEU A 26 -8.80 22.54 -0.23
N VAL A 27 -10.13 22.61 -0.23
CA VAL A 27 -11.00 21.45 -0.51
C VAL A 27 -10.95 21.08 -1.99
N GLY A 28 -11.03 22.08 -2.89
CA GLY A 28 -10.97 21.88 -4.33
C GLY A 28 -9.65 21.25 -4.78
N GLY A 29 -8.52 21.65 -4.21
CA GLY A 29 -7.20 21.09 -4.52
C GLY A 29 -7.06 19.62 -4.09
N LYS A 30 -7.67 19.21 -2.98
CA LYS A 30 -7.70 17.80 -2.55
C LYS A 30 -8.59 16.93 -3.44
N LEU A 31 -9.74 17.43 -3.84
CA LEU A 31 -10.67 16.74 -4.73
C LEU A 31 -10.07 16.58 -6.15
N TRP A 32 -9.37 17.57 -6.64
CA TRP A 32 -8.76 17.49 -7.98
C TRP A 32 -7.62 16.47 -8.03
N ARG A 33 -6.77 16.39 -7.00
CA ARG A 33 -5.73 15.36 -6.90
C ARG A 33 -6.31 13.94 -6.84
N ALA A 34 -7.49 13.76 -6.24
CA ALA A 34 -8.18 12.47 -6.19
C ALA A 34 -8.71 12.03 -7.58
N VAL A 35 -9.07 12.99 -8.46
CA VAL A 35 -9.56 12.71 -9.82
C VAL A 35 -8.44 12.23 -10.75
N GLU A 36 -7.19 12.53 -10.45
CA GLU A 36 -6.04 12.12 -11.26
C GLU A 36 -5.48 10.74 -10.91
N LYS A 37 -6.13 9.98 -10.01
CA LYS A 37 -5.72 8.64 -9.61
C LYS A 37 -6.71 7.59 -10.06
N ASN A 38 -6.20 6.42 -10.41
CA ASN A 38 -6.98 5.21 -10.60
C ASN A 38 -6.90 4.35 -9.35
N SER A 39 -8.04 3.80 -8.91
CA SER A 39 -8.09 2.88 -7.78
C SER A 39 -8.02 1.44 -8.27
N TYR A 40 -7.31 0.61 -7.51
CA TYR A 40 -7.12 -0.83 -7.75
C TYR A 40 -7.20 -1.57 -6.42
N ALA A 41 -7.30 -2.90 -6.47
CA ALA A 41 -7.22 -3.74 -5.29
C ALA A 41 -6.19 -4.87 -5.49
N ALA A 42 -5.67 -5.41 -4.40
CA ALA A 42 -4.89 -6.64 -4.40
C ALA A 42 -5.23 -7.48 -3.16
N TYR A 43 -5.25 -8.79 -3.31
CA TYR A 43 -5.48 -9.73 -2.22
C TYR A 43 -4.14 -10.30 -1.77
N PHE A 44 -3.82 -10.19 -0.47
CA PHE A 44 -2.61 -10.72 0.14
C PHE A 44 -2.95 -11.75 1.20
N ALA A 45 -2.12 -12.77 1.35
CA ALA A 45 -2.26 -13.74 2.43
C ALA A 45 -2.11 -13.07 3.81
N GLU A 46 -1.16 -12.14 3.90
CA GLU A 46 -0.86 -11.37 5.11
C GLU A 46 -0.49 -9.94 4.74
N THR A 47 -0.80 -9.02 5.65
CA THR A 47 -0.49 -7.58 5.47
C THR A 47 0.27 -7.02 6.68
N ASN A 48 1.03 -7.89 7.39
CA ASN A 48 1.79 -7.50 8.56
C ASN A 48 2.73 -6.32 8.26
N GLY A 49 2.62 -5.24 9.03
CA GLY A 49 3.44 -4.04 8.88
C GLY A 49 3.14 -3.20 7.63
N LEU A 50 2.00 -3.43 6.97
CA LEU A 50 1.50 -2.60 5.89
C LEU A 50 0.38 -1.69 6.42
N PHE A 51 0.43 -0.41 6.12
CA PHE A 51 -0.48 0.60 6.66
C PHE A 51 -1.12 1.43 5.56
N VAL A 52 -2.27 2.02 5.87
CA VAL A 52 -2.88 3.05 5.01
C VAL A 52 -1.93 4.25 4.91
N GLY A 53 -1.70 4.70 3.70
CA GLY A 53 -0.73 5.75 3.39
C GLY A 53 0.64 5.23 2.94
N ASP A 54 0.93 3.94 3.11
CA ASP A 54 2.17 3.34 2.58
C ASP A 54 2.21 3.43 1.06
N GLU A 55 3.42 3.48 0.53
CA GLU A 55 3.65 3.72 -0.89
C GLU A 55 3.33 2.50 -1.77
N VAL A 56 2.80 2.78 -2.95
CA VAL A 56 2.76 1.84 -4.07
C VAL A 56 3.83 2.24 -5.07
N ARG A 57 4.69 1.30 -5.45
CA ARG A 57 5.88 1.54 -6.25
C ARG A 57 5.89 0.73 -7.55
N ILE A 58 6.48 1.28 -8.59
CA ILE A 58 6.87 0.58 -9.81
C ILE A 58 8.36 0.85 -10.05
N LEU A 59 9.18 -0.21 -10.17
CA LEU A 59 10.64 -0.10 -10.28
C LEU A 59 11.27 0.80 -9.19
N GLY A 60 10.74 0.73 -7.96
CA GLY A 60 11.25 1.53 -6.84
C GLY A 60 10.75 2.98 -6.79
N VAL A 61 10.07 3.46 -7.83
CA VAL A 61 9.48 4.82 -7.87
C VAL A 61 8.10 4.79 -7.23
N ALA A 62 7.82 5.72 -6.31
CA ALA A 62 6.49 5.89 -5.72
C ALA A 62 5.52 6.42 -6.78
N VAL A 63 4.48 5.66 -7.07
CA VAL A 63 3.46 5.96 -8.09
C VAL A 63 2.07 6.12 -7.49
N GLY A 64 1.90 5.78 -6.22
CA GLY A 64 0.62 5.82 -5.53
C GLY A 64 0.74 5.53 -4.04
N ALA A 65 -0.40 5.29 -3.40
CA ALA A 65 -0.49 4.98 -1.98
C ALA A 65 -1.62 4.00 -1.67
N ILE A 66 -1.54 3.35 -0.52
CA ILE A 66 -2.57 2.49 0.03
C ILE A 66 -3.68 3.35 0.61
N ASP A 67 -4.90 3.13 0.14
CA ASP A 67 -6.09 3.86 0.59
C ASP A 67 -6.83 3.12 1.71
N LYS A 68 -6.86 1.78 1.67
CA LYS A 68 -7.62 0.96 2.61
C LYS A 68 -7.07 -0.45 2.72
N ILE A 69 -7.14 -1.02 3.92
CA ILE A 69 -6.83 -2.44 4.19
C ILE A 69 -8.05 -3.05 4.88
N GLU A 70 -8.58 -4.12 4.32
CA GLU A 70 -9.78 -4.83 4.80
C GLU A 70 -9.42 -6.29 5.06
N PRO A 71 -9.34 -6.72 6.33
CA PRO A 71 -9.16 -8.14 6.66
C PRO A 71 -10.32 -8.97 6.11
N GLN A 72 -10.02 -10.16 5.61
CA GLN A 72 -10.98 -11.14 5.12
C GLN A 72 -10.68 -12.53 5.67
N SER A 73 -11.56 -13.50 5.47
CA SER A 73 -11.41 -14.86 6.00
C SER A 73 -10.18 -15.61 5.47
N ALA A 74 -9.68 -15.26 4.28
CA ALA A 74 -8.54 -15.91 3.63
C ALA A 74 -7.40 -14.94 3.30
N GLY A 75 -7.18 -13.92 4.16
CA GLY A 75 -6.15 -12.91 3.97
C GLY A 75 -6.68 -11.48 4.09
N SER A 76 -6.14 -10.56 3.32
CA SER A 76 -6.56 -9.15 3.36
C SER A 76 -6.71 -8.59 1.96
N LYS A 77 -7.75 -7.77 1.77
CA LYS A 77 -7.92 -6.96 0.57
C LYS A 77 -7.31 -5.59 0.82
N VAL A 78 -6.33 -5.23 0.01
CA VAL A 78 -5.70 -3.91 0.03
C VAL A 78 -6.20 -3.11 -1.18
N THR A 79 -6.83 -1.98 -0.92
CA THR A 79 -7.21 -1.00 -1.94
C THR A 79 -6.16 0.09 -1.99
N PHE A 80 -5.71 0.44 -3.19
CA PHE A 80 -4.68 1.43 -3.40
C PHE A 80 -4.97 2.28 -4.64
N SER A 81 -4.45 3.48 -4.65
CA SER A 81 -4.55 4.42 -5.77
C SER A 81 -3.20 4.60 -6.44
N VAL A 82 -3.20 4.72 -7.77
CA VAL A 82 -2.03 4.97 -8.60
C VAL A 82 -2.31 6.18 -9.51
N ASP A 83 -1.35 7.06 -9.69
CA ASP A 83 -1.48 8.21 -10.57
C ASP A 83 -1.77 7.74 -12.00
N LYS A 84 -2.75 8.37 -12.67
CA LYS A 84 -3.24 7.98 -14.01
C LYS A 84 -2.16 7.92 -15.09
N LYS A 85 -1.08 8.69 -14.91
CA LYS A 85 0.06 8.70 -15.83
C LYS A 85 0.82 7.37 -15.89
N TYR A 86 0.65 6.50 -14.88
CA TYR A 86 1.30 5.20 -14.84
C TYR A 86 0.30 4.11 -15.21
N ALA A 87 0.54 3.47 -16.35
CA ALA A 87 -0.22 2.31 -16.76
C ALA A 87 0.25 1.06 -16.00
N ILE A 88 -0.67 0.23 -15.56
CA ILE A 88 -0.39 -1.04 -14.91
C ILE A 88 -0.73 -2.16 -15.91
N PRO A 89 0.17 -3.11 -16.20
CA PRO A 89 -0.14 -4.23 -17.08
C PRO A 89 -1.30 -5.08 -16.54
N ALA A 90 -2.15 -5.63 -17.41
CA ALA A 90 -3.24 -6.52 -17.01
C ALA A 90 -2.75 -7.76 -16.24
N ALA A 91 -1.54 -8.23 -16.55
CA ALA A 91 -0.87 -9.37 -15.90
C ALA A 91 -0.02 -8.97 -14.69
N ALA A 92 -0.14 -7.72 -14.18
CA ALA A 92 0.66 -7.25 -13.07
C ALA A 92 0.54 -8.15 -11.83
N ARG A 93 1.64 -8.23 -11.11
CA ARG A 93 1.77 -8.88 -9.80
C ARG A 93 2.07 -7.80 -8.75
N ALA A 94 1.70 -8.05 -7.51
CA ALA A 94 1.99 -7.16 -6.40
C ALA A 94 2.80 -7.90 -5.33
N ALA A 95 3.88 -7.31 -4.86
CA ALA A 95 4.68 -7.85 -3.76
C ALA A 95 4.81 -6.82 -2.64
N VAL A 96 4.66 -7.27 -1.41
CA VAL A 96 4.99 -6.45 -0.25
C VAL A 96 6.50 -6.49 -0.06
N LEU A 97 7.14 -5.34 -0.02
CA LEU A 97 8.58 -5.20 0.18
C LEU A 97 8.85 -4.27 1.36
N SER A 98 9.96 -4.53 2.06
CA SER A 98 10.51 -3.62 3.06
C SER A 98 11.71 -2.89 2.43
N PRO A 99 11.52 -1.67 1.93
CA PRO A 99 12.60 -0.94 1.24
C PRO A 99 13.74 -0.53 2.17
N SER A 100 13.55 -0.61 3.48
CA SER A 100 14.60 -0.36 4.48
C SER A 100 14.40 -1.23 5.71
N LEU A 101 15.48 -1.41 6.51
CA LEU A 101 15.45 -2.23 7.71
C LEU A 101 14.64 -1.64 8.88
N VAL A 102 14.24 -0.38 8.81
CA VAL A 102 13.69 0.36 9.97
C VAL A 102 12.33 0.99 9.67
N THR A 103 11.87 1.07 8.43
CA THR A 103 10.69 1.87 8.07
C THR A 103 9.74 1.15 7.12
N ALA A 104 8.54 1.71 7.04
CA ALA A 104 7.35 1.37 6.27
C ALA A 104 7.57 0.34 5.14
N ARG A 105 6.65 -0.61 5.05
CA ARG A 105 6.54 -1.50 3.90
C ARG A 105 5.97 -0.73 2.71
N ALA A 106 6.14 -1.28 1.52
CA ALA A 106 5.57 -0.74 0.30
C ALA A 106 5.03 -1.87 -0.55
N ILE A 107 4.03 -1.58 -1.38
CA ILE A 107 3.59 -2.51 -2.43
C ILE A 107 4.39 -2.21 -3.70
N GLN A 108 5.12 -3.20 -4.18
CA GLN A 108 5.82 -3.15 -5.46
C GLN A 108 4.95 -3.83 -6.52
N LEU A 109 4.62 -3.10 -7.58
CA LEU A 109 3.96 -3.65 -8.77
C LEU A 109 5.00 -4.05 -9.81
N VAL A 110 4.86 -5.24 -10.39
CA VAL A 110 5.75 -5.79 -11.39
C VAL A 110 4.96 -6.57 -12.46
N PRO A 111 5.41 -6.58 -13.71
CA PRO A 111 6.46 -5.75 -14.27
C PRO A 111 5.99 -4.31 -14.47
N ALA A 112 6.91 -3.40 -14.79
CA ALA A 112 6.54 -2.09 -15.32
C ALA A 112 5.86 -2.25 -16.69
N TYR A 113 4.98 -1.29 -17.03
CA TYR A 113 4.29 -1.33 -18.30
C TYR A 113 5.26 -1.10 -19.47
N SER A 114 5.25 -2.04 -20.41
CA SER A 114 6.06 -2.00 -21.63
C SER A 114 5.23 -2.12 -22.92
N GLY A 115 3.89 -2.04 -22.78
CA GLY A 115 2.93 -2.19 -23.88
C GLY A 115 1.94 -3.33 -23.64
N GLY A 116 0.88 -3.38 -24.46
CA GLY A 116 -0.16 -4.39 -24.38
C GLY A 116 -1.36 -3.99 -23.51
N PRO A 117 -2.19 -4.95 -23.06
CA PRO A 117 -3.39 -4.68 -22.27
C PRO A 117 -3.03 -4.16 -20.87
N THR A 118 -3.80 -3.19 -20.39
CA THR A 118 -3.66 -2.60 -19.06
C THR A 118 -4.70 -3.14 -18.10
N LEU A 119 -4.38 -3.10 -16.81
CA LEU A 119 -5.33 -3.39 -15.74
C LEU A 119 -6.39 -2.28 -15.69
N SER A 120 -7.67 -2.65 -15.77
CA SER A 120 -8.77 -1.69 -15.72
C SER A 120 -8.87 -1.04 -14.35
N PRO A 121 -9.20 0.25 -14.26
CA PRO A 121 -9.53 0.88 -12.97
C PRO A 121 -10.60 0.09 -12.22
N GLY A 122 -10.43 -0.08 -10.92
CA GLY A 122 -11.30 -0.90 -10.07
C GLY A 122 -11.01 -2.40 -10.10
N ALA A 123 -10.14 -2.88 -10.98
CA ALA A 123 -9.78 -4.29 -11.03
C ALA A 123 -8.92 -4.71 -9.81
N ALA A 124 -8.96 -6.03 -9.53
CA ALA A 124 -8.23 -6.60 -8.42
C ALA A 124 -7.15 -7.59 -8.89
N ILE A 125 -5.98 -7.52 -8.26
CA ILE A 125 -4.91 -8.51 -8.41
C ILE A 125 -5.23 -9.68 -7.46
N PRO A 126 -5.44 -10.89 -7.97
CA PRO A 126 -5.80 -12.04 -7.14
C PRO A 126 -4.62 -12.51 -6.29
N LEU A 127 -4.89 -13.26 -5.22
CA LEU A 127 -3.91 -13.83 -4.29
C LEU A 127 -2.80 -14.63 -5.00
N SER A 128 -3.14 -15.32 -6.09
CA SER A 128 -2.17 -16.09 -6.89
C SER A 128 -1.11 -15.23 -7.62
N ARG A 129 -1.33 -13.92 -7.68
CA ARG A 129 -0.41 -12.94 -8.27
C ARG A 129 0.16 -11.96 -7.25
N THR A 130 0.03 -12.26 -5.96
CA THR A 130 0.62 -11.47 -4.89
C THR A 130 1.69 -12.27 -4.16
N ALA A 131 2.64 -11.58 -3.55
CA ALA A 131 3.68 -12.15 -2.71
C ALA A 131 3.87 -11.30 -1.46
N VAL A 132 4.15 -11.96 -0.36
CA VAL A 132 4.57 -11.34 0.91
C VAL A 132 5.97 -11.83 1.26
N PRO A 133 6.80 -11.05 1.96
CA PRO A 133 8.09 -11.52 2.43
C PRO A 133 7.90 -12.73 3.35
N VAL A 134 8.81 -13.69 3.26
CA VAL A 134 8.90 -14.77 4.26
C VAL A 134 9.34 -14.13 5.56
N GLU A 135 8.55 -14.29 6.60
CA GLU A 135 8.89 -13.76 7.92
C GLU A 135 10.05 -14.57 8.53
N TRP A 136 10.89 -13.90 9.34
CA TRP A 136 12.04 -14.54 10.00
C TRP A 136 11.64 -15.76 10.85
N ASP A 137 10.46 -15.72 11.45
CA ASP A 137 9.93 -16.82 12.24
C ASP A 137 9.63 -18.08 11.40
N ASP A 138 9.14 -17.92 10.17
CA ASP A 138 8.92 -19.05 9.26
C ASP A 138 10.25 -19.63 8.74
N PHE A 139 11.22 -18.77 8.48
CA PHE A 139 12.58 -19.21 8.14
C PHE A 139 13.21 -20.00 9.29
N ARG A 140 13.06 -19.53 10.53
CA ARG A 140 13.54 -20.23 11.73
C ARG A 140 12.89 -21.59 11.89
N LYS A 141 11.56 -21.70 11.75
CA LYS A 141 10.83 -22.97 11.78
C LYS A 141 11.29 -23.95 10.71
N GLN A 142 11.61 -23.46 9.51
CA GLN A 142 12.16 -24.30 8.45
C GLN A 142 13.56 -24.80 8.77
N LEU A 143 14.42 -23.97 9.38
CA LEU A 143 15.73 -24.38 9.86
C LEU A 143 15.63 -25.41 10.99
N GLU A 144 14.72 -25.21 11.94
CA GLU A 144 14.45 -26.19 13.01
C GLU A 144 14.05 -27.55 12.43
N LYS A 145 13.12 -27.58 11.47
CA LYS A 145 12.72 -28.82 10.77
C LYS A 145 13.89 -29.48 10.02
N LEU A 146 14.74 -28.70 9.41
CA LEU A 146 15.92 -29.21 8.72
C LEU A 146 16.92 -29.81 9.72
N THR A 147 17.14 -29.14 10.86
CA THR A 147 18.02 -29.60 11.92
C THR A 147 17.49 -30.91 12.52
N ASP A 148 16.19 -31.01 12.76
CA ASP A 148 15.55 -32.26 13.25
C ASP A 148 15.67 -33.40 12.24
N ALA A 149 15.54 -33.11 10.93
CA ALA A 149 15.68 -34.12 9.89
C ALA A 149 17.15 -34.59 9.72
N LEU A 150 18.11 -33.78 10.13
CA LEU A 150 19.56 -34.10 10.07
C LEU A 150 20.09 -34.66 11.38
N GLN A 151 19.27 -34.73 12.47
CA GLN A 151 19.70 -35.40 13.69
C GLN A 151 19.92 -36.89 13.38
N PRO A 152 21.10 -37.45 13.67
CA PRO A 152 21.33 -38.86 13.48
C PRO A 152 20.37 -39.63 14.38
N THR A 153 19.49 -40.44 13.79
CA THR A 153 18.65 -41.39 14.53
C THR A 153 19.59 -42.27 15.34
N THR A 154 19.57 -42.09 16.65
CA THR A 154 20.28 -42.95 17.60
C THR A 154 19.52 -44.31 17.69
N ALA A 155 19.38 -44.99 16.56
CA ALA A 155 18.85 -46.34 16.43
C ALA A 155 19.89 -47.18 15.69
N GLY A 156 21.00 -47.43 16.37
CA GLY A 156 22.10 -48.25 15.90
C GLY A 156 23.11 -48.47 17.02
N GLY A 157 22.62 -48.82 18.20
CA GLY A 157 23.45 -49.34 19.26
C GLY A 157 24.03 -50.66 18.79
N VAL A 158 25.25 -50.63 18.28
CA VAL A 158 26.09 -51.82 18.18
C VAL A 158 26.47 -52.19 19.61
N ASN A 159 25.61 -53.03 20.23
CA ASN A 159 25.99 -53.75 21.40
C ASN A 159 25.87 -55.23 21.05
N SER A 160 26.98 -55.83 20.61
CA SER A 160 27.24 -57.24 20.72
C SER A 160 28.71 -57.49 20.43
N VAL A 161 29.54 -57.64 21.41
CA VAL A 161 30.31 -58.82 21.83
C VAL A 161 31.14 -58.41 23.02
#